data_f9c28afa3ff4500d75f9dc896802a307
#
_entry.id   f9c28afa3ff4500d75f9dc896802a307
#
_cell.length_a   1.000
_cell.length_b   1.000
_cell.length_c   1.000
_cell.angle_alpha   90.00
_cell.angle_beta   90.00
_cell.angle_gamma   90.00
#
_symmetry.space_group_name_H-M   'P 1'
#
loop_
_entity.id
_entity.type
_entity.pdbx_description
1 polymer ?
#
loop_
_entity_poly.entity_id
_entity_poly.type
_entity_poly.pdbx_seq_one_letter_code
_entity_poly.pdbx_strand_id
1 'polypeptide(L)'
;MRSVEDQQARVASAAVAPRPVRVAIAEAQGLMCAEEVVTERPLPGFDQAAIDGYAVRSVDVLGRSESAEDEDGDGGEVLDNGDISLPVMGLIEAGERTPSRLQPRQAARIQTGAPMPTLADAVLPLRWTDGGGSRVRVLRGVRSGAYVRRTGDDVQPGDVAVRAGTIIGAAQVGLLAAVGRERVLVHPRPRLSVMCVGGELVDISRTPGNGQVYDVNSYALAAAGRDAGADVNRVGIVSTDPKQLRETVEGQLNRAEVVVIAGAVGGAAAEGVRTVLSELGDMEVSRIAMHPGSVQGFGQLGPDGVPVFLLPANPVSALVVFEIMVRPLIRLSLGKRQPMRRVVQARALSPITSVAGRTGFLRGQLMRDQDTGEYLVQALGGAPGASSHLLATLAEANCLVVVPSEAEQIRTGEIVDVAFLAQRG
;
A
#
# COMPACT_ATOMS: atom_id res chain seq x y z
N MET A 1 -0.34 -5.63 35.24
CA MET A 1 -0.48 -4.74 34.09
C MET A 1 0.18 -5.47 32.92
N ARG A 2 -0.51 -5.65 31.77
CA ARG A 2 0.04 -6.35 30.60
C ARG A 2 0.98 -5.38 29.85
N SER A 3 2.08 -5.89 29.25
CA SER A 3 2.95 -5.06 28.41
C SER A 3 2.24 -4.61 27.12
N VAL A 4 2.77 -3.61 26.44
CA VAL A 4 2.27 -3.16 25.13
C VAL A 4 2.44 -4.28 24.10
N GLU A 5 3.58 -4.92 24.10
CA GLU A 5 3.99 -5.99 23.18
C GLU A 5 3.10 -7.23 23.33
N ASP A 6 2.80 -7.66 24.56
CA ASP A 6 1.90 -8.79 24.82
C ASP A 6 0.47 -8.49 24.33
N GLN A 7 0.00 -7.26 24.53
CA GLN A 7 -1.31 -6.85 24.03
C GLN A 7 -1.33 -6.79 22.52
N GLN A 8 -0.29 -6.25 21.88
CA GLN A 8 -0.15 -6.22 20.43
C GLN A 8 -0.11 -7.64 19.84
N ALA A 9 0.63 -8.56 20.46
CA ALA A 9 0.69 -9.96 20.02
C ALA A 9 -0.70 -10.63 20.09
N ARG A 10 -1.44 -10.39 21.19
CA ARG A 10 -2.81 -10.89 21.35
C ARG A 10 -3.75 -10.30 20.29
N VAL A 11 -3.67 -9.01 20.03
CA VAL A 11 -4.46 -8.35 18.99
C VAL A 11 -4.09 -8.89 17.61
N ALA A 12 -2.80 -9.05 17.32
CA ALA A 12 -2.31 -9.56 16.04
C ALA A 12 -2.80 -10.99 15.75
N SER A 13 -2.94 -11.84 16.78
CA SER A 13 -3.44 -13.22 16.61
C SER A 13 -4.92 -13.28 16.17
N ALA A 14 -5.68 -12.19 16.35
CA ALA A 14 -7.05 -12.08 15.91
C ALA A 14 -7.20 -11.47 14.50
N ALA A 15 -6.08 -11.18 13.81
CA ALA A 15 -6.12 -10.62 12.46
C ALA A 15 -6.54 -11.71 11.46
N VAL A 16 -7.65 -11.47 10.78
CA VAL A 16 -8.18 -12.34 9.72
C VAL A 16 -8.34 -11.52 8.46
N ALA A 17 -7.81 -12.05 7.34
CA ALA A 17 -8.06 -11.43 6.05
C ALA A 17 -9.53 -11.64 5.65
N PRO A 18 -10.24 -10.62 5.14
CA PRO A 18 -11.59 -10.75 4.67
C PRO A 18 -11.72 -11.82 3.57
N ARG A 19 -12.90 -12.43 3.42
CA ARG A 19 -13.15 -13.43 2.38
C ARG A 19 -12.86 -12.85 0.99
N PRO A 20 -12.12 -13.59 0.14
CA PRO A 20 -11.76 -13.09 -1.18
C PRO A 20 -12.98 -12.81 -2.06
N VAL A 21 -12.88 -11.75 -2.86
CA VAL A 21 -13.88 -11.34 -3.85
C VAL A 21 -13.24 -11.09 -5.21
N ARG A 22 -13.97 -11.33 -6.30
CA ARG A 22 -13.51 -10.99 -7.65
C ARG A 22 -13.86 -9.56 -7.98
N VAL A 23 -12.83 -8.75 -8.25
CA VAL A 23 -12.96 -7.35 -8.65
C VAL A 23 -12.34 -7.12 -10.02
N ALA A 24 -12.73 -6.05 -10.70
CA ALA A 24 -12.04 -5.59 -11.90
C ALA A 24 -10.60 -5.19 -11.55
N ILE A 25 -9.64 -5.41 -12.47
CA ILE A 25 -8.23 -5.07 -12.20
C ILE A 25 -8.03 -3.60 -11.89
N ALA A 26 -8.87 -2.71 -12.46
CA ALA A 26 -8.85 -1.28 -12.17
C ALA A 26 -9.18 -0.93 -10.71
N GLU A 27 -9.95 -1.78 -10.01
CA GLU A 27 -10.35 -1.62 -8.61
C GLU A 27 -9.43 -2.38 -7.64
N ALA A 28 -8.53 -3.22 -8.18
CA ALA A 28 -7.68 -4.11 -7.39
C ALA A 28 -6.48 -3.41 -6.74
N GLN A 29 -6.17 -2.17 -7.12
CA GLN A 29 -5.00 -1.45 -6.62
C GLN A 29 -5.00 -1.30 -5.09
N GLY A 30 -3.90 -1.70 -4.47
CA GLY A 30 -3.70 -1.65 -3.02
C GLY A 30 -4.29 -2.84 -2.25
N LEU A 31 -5.05 -3.73 -2.92
CA LEU A 31 -5.60 -4.95 -2.35
C LEU A 31 -4.59 -6.11 -2.46
N MET A 32 -4.75 -7.10 -1.60
CA MET A 32 -3.92 -8.30 -1.61
C MET A 32 -4.53 -9.35 -2.54
N CYS A 33 -3.74 -9.84 -3.50
CA CYS A 33 -4.13 -10.91 -4.41
C CYS A 33 -4.37 -12.21 -3.63
N ALA A 34 -5.52 -12.84 -3.84
CA ALA A 34 -5.93 -14.08 -3.17
C ALA A 34 -5.80 -15.33 -4.04
N GLU A 35 -5.38 -15.18 -5.30
CA GLU A 35 -5.14 -16.28 -6.24
C GLU A 35 -3.73 -16.17 -6.84
N GLU A 36 -3.23 -17.27 -7.37
CA GLU A 36 -2.08 -17.26 -8.25
C GLU A 36 -2.55 -17.07 -9.69
N VAL A 37 -2.15 -15.96 -10.31
CA VAL A 37 -2.53 -15.65 -11.70
C VAL A 37 -1.48 -16.21 -12.63
N VAL A 38 -1.83 -17.31 -13.31
CA VAL A 38 -0.98 -17.95 -14.31
C VAL A 38 -1.33 -17.40 -15.68
N THR A 39 -0.33 -17.20 -16.53
CA THR A 39 -0.49 -16.69 -17.88
C THR A 39 -0.86 -17.82 -18.84
N GLU A 40 -1.78 -17.56 -19.75
CA GLU A 40 -2.20 -18.51 -20.79
C GLU A 40 -1.53 -18.21 -22.15
N ARG A 41 -1.02 -17.00 -22.31
CA ARG A 41 -0.45 -16.49 -23.56
C ARG A 41 0.92 -15.88 -23.31
N PRO A 42 1.83 -15.97 -24.31
CA PRO A 42 3.14 -15.33 -24.21
C PRO A 42 3.02 -13.81 -24.28
N LEU A 43 4.00 -13.12 -23.70
CA LEU A 43 4.16 -11.66 -23.80
C LEU A 43 5.60 -11.35 -24.24
N PRO A 44 5.82 -10.67 -25.38
CA PRO A 44 4.80 -10.33 -26.39
C PRO A 44 4.20 -11.57 -27.06
N GLY A 45 2.99 -11.41 -27.63
CA GLY A 45 2.25 -12.51 -28.27
C GLY A 45 2.73 -12.91 -29.67
N PHE A 46 3.67 -12.14 -30.25
CA PHE A 46 4.30 -12.37 -31.57
C PHE A 46 5.63 -11.64 -31.62
N ASP A 47 6.51 -12.05 -32.54
CA ASP A 47 7.77 -11.38 -32.79
C ASP A 47 7.51 -9.98 -33.34
N GLN A 48 8.08 -8.96 -32.73
CA GLN A 48 7.81 -7.56 -33.06
C GLN A 48 9.09 -6.72 -33.10
N ALA A 49 9.05 -5.64 -33.89
CA ALA A 49 10.15 -4.69 -33.96
C ALA A 49 10.27 -3.94 -32.60
N ALA A 50 11.49 -3.89 -32.07
CA ALA A 50 11.79 -3.13 -30.85
C ALA A 50 11.97 -1.63 -31.09
N ILE A 51 12.31 -1.25 -32.34
CA ILE A 51 12.54 0.14 -32.77
C ILE A 51 12.02 0.37 -34.19
N ASP A 52 11.89 1.61 -34.58
CA ASP A 52 11.65 2.00 -35.97
C ASP A 52 12.88 1.72 -36.84
N GLY A 53 12.65 1.13 -38.00
CA GLY A 53 13.75 0.75 -38.90
C GLY A 53 13.30 0.05 -40.14
N TYR A 54 14.11 -0.88 -40.59
CA TYR A 54 13.83 -1.79 -41.71
C TYR A 54 13.95 -3.23 -41.26
N ALA A 55 12.89 -4.01 -41.37
CA ALA A 55 12.92 -5.43 -41.19
C ALA A 55 13.75 -6.04 -42.33
N VAL A 56 14.76 -6.80 -41.98
CA VAL A 56 15.74 -7.40 -42.92
C VAL A 56 16.06 -8.84 -42.53
N ARG A 57 16.64 -9.58 -43.46
CA ARG A 57 17.40 -10.78 -43.12
C ARG A 57 18.83 -10.34 -42.81
N SER A 58 19.32 -10.66 -41.63
CA SER A 58 20.67 -10.29 -41.18
C SER A 58 21.76 -10.72 -42.18
N VAL A 59 21.61 -11.90 -42.79
CA VAL A 59 22.52 -12.43 -43.81
C VAL A 59 22.62 -11.56 -45.08
N ASP A 60 21.62 -10.76 -45.37
CA ASP A 60 21.58 -9.89 -46.54
C ASP A 60 22.26 -8.53 -46.30
N VAL A 61 22.56 -8.21 -45.03
CA VAL A 61 23.10 -6.92 -44.58
C VAL A 61 24.40 -7.03 -43.79
N LEU A 62 24.86 -8.26 -43.49
CA LEU A 62 26.19 -8.51 -42.93
C LEU A 62 27.22 -8.47 -44.06
N GLY A 63 28.11 -7.47 -44.03
CA GLY A 63 29.29 -7.43 -44.90
C GLY A 63 30.34 -8.46 -44.51
N ARG A 64 31.38 -8.60 -45.32
CA ARG A 64 32.60 -9.33 -44.93
C ARG A 64 33.29 -8.56 -43.82
N SER A 65 33.41 -9.20 -42.65
CA SER A 65 33.86 -8.63 -41.39
C SER A 65 35.31 -8.13 -41.44
N GLU A 66 35.54 -6.88 -41.00
CA GLU A 66 36.71 -6.58 -40.18
C GLU A 66 36.16 -6.18 -38.78
N SER A 67 36.66 -6.89 -37.78
CA SER A 67 36.27 -6.76 -36.39
C SER A 67 36.70 -5.38 -35.83
N ALA A 68 35.75 -4.45 -35.67
CA ALA A 68 35.90 -3.30 -34.83
C ALA A 68 35.04 -3.51 -33.57
N GLU A 69 35.69 -3.61 -32.43
CA GLU A 69 35.02 -3.52 -31.11
C GLU A 69 34.53 -2.08 -30.93
N ASP A 70 33.25 -1.88 -30.87
CA ASP A 70 32.65 -0.57 -30.59
C ASP A 70 32.66 -0.26 -29.08
N GLU A 71 33.14 0.90 -28.70
CA GLU A 71 33.13 1.43 -27.33
C GLU A 71 31.72 1.64 -26.76
N ASP A 72 30.66 1.62 -27.61
CA ASP A 72 29.26 1.86 -27.20
C ASP A 72 28.45 0.57 -26.97
N GLY A 73 29.00 -0.62 -27.09
CA GLY A 73 28.32 -1.89 -26.76
C GLY A 73 27.12 -2.27 -27.66
N ASP A 74 26.86 -1.56 -28.74
CA ASP A 74 25.67 -1.68 -29.60
C ASP A 74 25.95 -2.53 -30.88
N GLY A 75 26.81 -3.48 -30.81
CA GLY A 75 27.01 -4.72 -31.60
C GLY A 75 26.78 -4.72 -33.13
N GLY A 76 26.96 -3.64 -33.84
CA GLY A 76 26.83 -3.63 -35.31
C GLY A 76 28.19 -3.52 -36.03
N GLU A 77 28.39 -4.31 -37.07
CA GLU A 77 29.61 -4.25 -37.89
C GLU A 77 29.57 -3.11 -38.93
N VAL A 78 30.60 -2.24 -38.93
CA VAL A 78 30.75 -1.25 -39.98
C VAL A 78 31.11 -1.95 -41.30
N LEU A 79 30.32 -1.73 -42.35
CA LEU A 79 30.55 -2.30 -43.66
C LEU A 79 31.60 -1.50 -44.41
N ASP A 80 32.71 -2.14 -44.78
CA ASP A 80 33.75 -1.55 -45.64
C ASP A 80 33.28 -1.54 -47.08
N ASN A 81 32.24 -1.23 -47.54
CA ASN A 81 31.77 -0.91 -48.88
C ASN A 81 30.28 -0.62 -48.88
N GLY A 82 29.90 0.62 -48.81
CA GLY A 82 28.55 1.15 -48.91
C GLY A 82 27.66 0.74 -50.06
N ASP A 83 27.83 -0.47 -50.59
CA ASP A 83 27.15 -0.93 -51.81
C ASP A 83 25.98 -1.90 -51.55
N ILE A 84 25.66 -2.21 -50.30
CA ILE A 84 24.45 -3.00 -50.03
C ILE A 84 23.23 -2.06 -50.10
N SER A 85 22.43 -2.28 -51.15
CA SER A 85 21.17 -1.58 -51.36
C SER A 85 20.03 -2.57 -51.58
N LEU A 86 19.02 -2.49 -50.73
CA LEU A 86 17.86 -3.39 -50.74
C LEU A 86 16.59 -2.67 -51.23
N PRO A 87 15.77 -3.27 -52.11
CA PRO A 87 14.46 -2.74 -52.42
C PRO A 87 13.56 -2.80 -51.20
N VAL A 88 12.82 -1.72 -50.95
CA VAL A 88 11.86 -1.60 -49.81
C VAL A 88 10.49 -2.01 -50.30
N MET A 89 9.91 -3.05 -49.71
CA MET A 89 8.65 -3.67 -50.14
C MET A 89 7.38 -2.99 -49.54
N GLY A 90 7.55 -1.95 -48.79
CA GLY A 90 6.46 -1.20 -48.18
C GLY A 90 6.72 -0.86 -46.69
N LEU A 91 5.68 -0.41 -46.02
CA LEU A 91 5.67 -0.07 -44.59
C LEU A 91 4.82 -1.10 -43.86
N ILE A 92 5.33 -1.60 -42.73
CA ILE A 92 4.61 -2.45 -41.77
C ILE A 92 4.31 -1.62 -40.54
N GLU A 93 3.04 -1.39 -40.28
CA GLU A 93 2.58 -0.58 -39.16
C GLU A 93 2.23 -1.44 -37.93
N ALA A 94 2.31 -0.83 -36.75
CA ALA A 94 1.84 -1.47 -35.54
C ALA A 94 0.33 -1.74 -35.64
N GLY A 95 -0.09 -2.98 -35.30
CA GLY A 95 -1.50 -3.40 -35.45
C GLY A 95 -1.82 -4.09 -36.78
N GLU A 96 -0.88 -4.21 -37.69
CA GLU A 96 -1.06 -5.00 -38.92
C GLU A 96 -1.29 -6.49 -38.58
N ARG A 97 -2.34 -7.09 -39.20
CA ARG A 97 -2.78 -8.45 -38.83
C ARG A 97 -2.04 -9.55 -39.59
N THR A 98 -1.53 -9.23 -40.75
CA THR A 98 -0.89 -10.25 -41.65
C THR A 98 0.43 -9.68 -42.13
N PRO A 99 1.54 -9.97 -41.45
CA PRO A 99 2.85 -9.49 -41.90
C PRO A 99 3.21 -10.08 -43.23
N SER A 100 3.74 -9.23 -44.11
CA SER A 100 4.24 -9.65 -45.44
C SER A 100 5.35 -10.69 -45.30
N ARG A 101 5.56 -11.49 -46.34
CA ARG A 101 6.72 -12.35 -46.43
C ARG A 101 7.86 -11.61 -47.13
N LEU A 102 8.97 -11.42 -46.42
CA LEU A 102 10.17 -10.85 -47.01
C LEU A 102 10.88 -11.87 -47.90
N GLN A 103 11.28 -11.45 -49.10
CA GLN A 103 12.13 -12.28 -49.98
C GLN A 103 13.60 -12.00 -49.68
N PRO A 104 14.51 -12.88 -50.07
CA PRO A 104 15.94 -12.62 -50.00
C PRO A 104 16.33 -11.30 -50.68
N ARG A 105 17.23 -10.55 -50.04
CA ARG A 105 17.72 -9.23 -50.50
C ARG A 105 16.62 -8.17 -50.66
N GLN A 106 15.60 -8.22 -49.81
CA GLN A 106 14.57 -7.19 -49.64
C GLN A 106 14.59 -6.62 -48.23
N ALA A 107 14.05 -5.42 -48.05
CA ALA A 107 13.76 -4.80 -46.76
C ALA A 107 12.29 -4.37 -46.73
N ALA A 108 11.71 -4.28 -45.54
CA ALA A 108 10.43 -3.65 -45.34
C ALA A 108 10.56 -2.59 -44.23
N ARG A 109 10.12 -1.38 -44.48
CA ARG A 109 10.10 -0.36 -43.42
C ARG A 109 9.15 -0.81 -42.33
N ILE A 110 9.56 -0.73 -41.07
CA ILE A 110 8.80 -1.26 -39.94
C ILE A 110 8.75 -0.27 -38.79
N GLN A 111 7.59 -0.16 -38.17
CA GLN A 111 7.38 0.66 -36.97
C GLN A 111 7.63 -0.17 -35.70
N THR A 112 8.02 0.49 -34.62
CA THR A 112 8.11 -0.09 -33.29
C THR A 112 6.80 -0.77 -32.90
N GLY A 113 6.87 -2.02 -32.43
CA GLY A 113 5.69 -2.82 -32.06
C GLY A 113 4.98 -3.50 -33.22
N ALA A 114 5.37 -3.25 -34.48
CA ALA A 114 4.83 -3.94 -35.64
C ALA A 114 5.30 -5.39 -35.72
N PRO A 115 4.48 -6.33 -36.25
CA PRO A 115 4.85 -7.72 -36.37
C PRO A 115 5.98 -7.91 -37.36
N MET A 116 6.95 -8.76 -37.02
CA MET A 116 8.05 -9.09 -37.92
C MET A 116 7.55 -9.84 -39.15
N PRO A 117 7.94 -9.44 -40.38
CA PRO A 117 7.62 -10.21 -41.60
C PRO A 117 8.32 -11.55 -41.58
N THR A 118 7.66 -12.55 -42.17
CA THR A 118 8.24 -13.89 -42.26
C THR A 118 9.58 -13.84 -43.02
N LEU A 119 10.60 -14.52 -42.47
CA LEU A 119 11.98 -14.58 -42.93
C LEU A 119 12.86 -13.37 -42.54
N ALA A 120 12.32 -12.26 -42.04
CA ALA A 120 13.12 -11.26 -41.39
C ALA A 120 13.51 -11.77 -39.99
N ASP A 121 14.75 -11.56 -39.61
CA ASP A 121 15.29 -11.96 -38.31
C ASP A 121 15.94 -10.81 -37.53
N ALA A 122 15.98 -9.60 -38.11
CA ALA A 122 16.51 -8.42 -37.47
C ALA A 122 15.82 -7.14 -37.95
N VAL A 123 15.92 -6.07 -37.15
CA VAL A 123 15.51 -4.72 -37.54
C VAL A 123 16.76 -3.86 -37.67
N LEU A 124 16.99 -3.32 -38.88
CA LEU A 124 18.06 -2.40 -39.16
C LEU A 124 17.63 -0.98 -38.74
N PRO A 125 18.30 -0.32 -37.77
CA PRO A 125 17.91 1.00 -37.31
C PRO A 125 17.96 2.05 -38.40
N LEU A 126 17.08 3.05 -38.43
CA LEU A 126 17.09 4.13 -39.42
C LEU A 126 18.44 4.85 -39.48
N ARG A 127 19.08 5.08 -38.35
CA ARG A 127 20.40 5.73 -38.26
C ARG A 127 21.55 4.96 -38.93
N TRP A 128 21.36 3.69 -39.28
CA TRP A 128 22.31 2.85 -39.96
C TRP A 128 21.97 2.68 -41.46
N THR A 129 21.14 3.58 -41.99
CA THR A 129 20.67 3.61 -43.36
C THR A 129 20.63 5.05 -43.89
N ASP A 130 20.46 5.17 -45.23
CA ASP A 130 20.14 6.44 -45.87
C ASP A 130 18.68 6.86 -45.79
N GLY A 131 17.81 6.06 -45.14
CA GLY A 131 16.38 6.34 -44.98
C GLY A 131 15.54 6.19 -46.26
N GLY A 132 16.05 5.51 -47.29
CA GLY A 132 15.45 5.41 -48.60
C GLY A 132 14.09 4.73 -48.62
N GLY A 133 13.08 5.30 -49.33
CA GLY A 133 11.70 4.80 -49.36
C GLY A 133 11.45 3.65 -50.34
N SER A 134 12.04 3.66 -51.54
CA SER A 134 11.91 2.61 -52.57
C SER A 134 13.09 1.63 -52.53
N ARG A 135 14.23 2.11 -52.15
CA ARG A 135 15.46 1.33 -51.89
C ARG A 135 16.12 1.95 -50.68
N VAL A 136 16.69 1.11 -49.83
CA VAL A 136 17.47 1.53 -48.67
C VAL A 136 18.92 1.11 -48.85
N ARG A 137 19.84 2.05 -48.61
CA ARG A 137 21.26 1.78 -48.55
C ARG A 137 21.67 1.51 -47.11
N VAL A 138 22.38 0.40 -46.92
CA VAL A 138 22.85 -0.05 -45.61
C VAL A 138 24.21 0.58 -45.35
N LEU A 139 24.31 1.38 -44.28
CA LEU A 139 25.55 2.01 -43.83
C LEU A 139 26.29 1.15 -42.80
N ARG A 140 25.54 0.40 -42.01
CA ARG A 140 26.03 -0.51 -40.98
C ARG A 140 25.15 -1.75 -40.91
N GLY A 141 25.73 -2.94 -40.83
CA GLY A 141 25.01 -4.20 -40.74
C GLY A 141 24.40 -4.46 -39.35
N VAL A 142 23.55 -5.47 -39.26
CA VAL A 142 22.89 -5.88 -38.05
C VAL A 142 22.90 -7.39 -37.89
N ARG A 143 23.13 -7.89 -36.68
CA ARG A 143 23.14 -9.32 -36.37
C ARG A 143 21.72 -9.89 -36.25
N SER A 144 21.60 -11.20 -36.44
CA SER A 144 20.34 -11.92 -36.24
C SER A 144 19.81 -11.72 -34.82
N GLY A 145 18.50 -11.46 -34.70
CA GLY A 145 17.81 -11.15 -33.43
C GLY A 145 17.91 -9.70 -32.97
N ALA A 146 18.79 -8.90 -33.60
CA ALA A 146 18.95 -7.51 -33.14
C ALA A 146 17.67 -6.68 -33.35
N TYR A 147 17.29 -5.96 -32.31
CA TYR A 147 16.10 -5.11 -32.26
C TYR A 147 14.78 -5.82 -32.56
N VAL A 148 14.71 -7.13 -32.30
CA VAL A 148 13.49 -7.93 -32.33
C VAL A 148 13.13 -8.35 -30.93
N ARG A 149 11.91 -8.05 -30.49
CA ARG A 149 11.31 -8.63 -29.28
C ARG A 149 10.62 -9.92 -29.68
N ARG A 150 11.10 -11.03 -29.17
CA ARG A 150 10.56 -12.34 -29.53
C ARG A 150 9.33 -12.69 -28.73
N THR A 151 8.50 -13.51 -29.29
CA THR A 151 7.34 -14.10 -28.60
C THR A 151 7.76 -14.73 -27.28
N GLY A 152 7.17 -14.25 -26.17
CA GLY A 152 7.43 -14.78 -24.83
C GLY A 152 8.74 -14.33 -24.17
N ASP A 153 9.42 -13.31 -24.68
CA ASP A 153 10.66 -12.78 -24.07
C ASP A 153 10.44 -12.27 -22.64
N ASP A 154 9.25 -11.77 -22.31
CA ASP A 154 8.91 -11.23 -20.99
C ASP A 154 8.19 -12.26 -20.13
N VAL A 155 7.16 -12.92 -20.69
CA VAL A 155 6.34 -13.92 -20.00
C VAL A 155 5.96 -15.05 -20.93
N GLN A 156 6.07 -16.30 -20.46
CA GLN A 156 5.68 -17.48 -21.20
C GLN A 156 4.37 -18.10 -20.66
N PRO A 157 3.63 -18.87 -21.48
CA PRO A 157 2.49 -19.66 -21.01
C PRO A 157 2.89 -20.58 -19.85
N GLY A 158 2.15 -20.50 -18.74
CA GLY A 158 2.46 -21.24 -17.52
C GLY A 158 3.24 -20.43 -16.47
N ASP A 159 3.79 -19.27 -16.81
CA ASP A 159 4.45 -18.40 -15.85
C ASP A 159 3.43 -17.73 -14.91
N VAL A 160 3.86 -17.47 -13.69
CA VAL A 160 3.05 -16.78 -12.68
C VAL A 160 3.21 -15.26 -12.83
N ALA A 161 2.18 -14.60 -13.35
CA ALA A 161 2.14 -13.15 -13.48
C ALA A 161 2.03 -12.45 -12.12
N VAL A 162 1.10 -12.91 -11.26
CA VAL A 162 0.93 -12.36 -9.91
C VAL A 162 0.73 -13.50 -8.92
N ARG A 163 1.53 -13.53 -7.86
CA ARG A 163 1.44 -14.55 -6.80
C ARG A 163 0.35 -14.19 -5.79
N ALA A 164 -0.29 -15.20 -5.22
CA ALA A 164 -1.13 -15.00 -4.04
C ALA A 164 -0.34 -14.32 -2.91
N GLY A 165 -1.00 -13.44 -2.15
CA GLY A 165 -0.38 -12.63 -1.10
C GLY A 165 0.36 -11.37 -1.61
N THR A 166 0.45 -11.15 -2.92
CA THR A 166 1.04 -9.93 -3.48
C THR A 166 0.06 -8.76 -3.34
N ILE A 167 0.55 -7.62 -2.87
CA ILE A 167 -0.23 -6.36 -2.93
C ILE A 167 -0.18 -5.84 -4.37
N ILE A 168 -1.35 -5.69 -4.97
CA ILE A 168 -1.48 -5.25 -6.36
C ILE A 168 -1.16 -3.75 -6.45
N GLY A 169 -0.04 -3.45 -7.09
CA GLY A 169 0.38 -2.08 -7.43
C GLY A 169 0.13 -1.77 -8.90
N ALA A 170 0.58 -0.60 -9.36
CA ALA A 170 0.41 -0.18 -10.76
C ALA A 170 1.06 -1.16 -11.76
N ALA A 171 2.26 -1.68 -11.45
CA ALA A 171 2.96 -2.64 -12.30
C ALA A 171 2.19 -3.97 -12.42
N GLN A 172 1.62 -4.48 -11.31
CA GLN A 172 0.80 -5.68 -11.31
C GLN A 172 -0.49 -5.48 -12.11
N VAL A 173 -1.15 -4.32 -12.00
CA VAL A 173 -2.32 -3.98 -12.83
C VAL A 173 -1.94 -3.98 -14.30
N GLY A 174 -0.81 -3.36 -14.67
CA GLY A 174 -0.28 -3.36 -16.03
C GLY A 174 -0.01 -4.77 -16.56
N LEU A 175 0.63 -5.62 -15.76
CA LEU A 175 0.91 -7.01 -16.16
C LEU A 175 -0.39 -7.82 -16.30
N LEU A 176 -1.34 -7.69 -15.38
CA LEU A 176 -2.66 -8.34 -15.47
C LEU A 176 -3.38 -7.94 -16.76
N ALA A 177 -3.34 -6.65 -17.13
CA ALA A 177 -3.91 -6.17 -18.38
C ALA A 177 -3.16 -6.74 -19.60
N ALA A 178 -1.83 -6.78 -19.59
CA ALA A 178 -1.01 -7.30 -20.68
C ALA A 178 -1.24 -8.79 -20.95
N VAL A 179 -1.52 -9.58 -19.89
CA VAL A 179 -1.88 -11.01 -20.03
C VAL A 179 -3.38 -11.25 -20.24
N GLY A 180 -4.18 -10.17 -20.42
CA GLY A 180 -5.60 -10.25 -20.74
C GLY A 180 -6.50 -10.60 -19.57
N ARG A 181 -6.07 -10.34 -18.33
CA ARG A 181 -6.85 -10.64 -17.13
C ARG A 181 -7.77 -9.47 -16.78
N GLU A 182 -9.06 -9.59 -17.00
CA GLU A 182 -10.04 -8.54 -16.72
C GLU A 182 -10.36 -8.42 -15.23
N ARG A 183 -10.40 -9.54 -14.52
CA ARG A 183 -10.79 -9.62 -13.10
C ARG A 183 -9.79 -10.48 -12.33
N VAL A 184 -9.61 -10.15 -11.05
CA VAL A 184 -8.71 -10.86 -10.15
C VAL A 184 -9.38 -11.11 -8.79
N LEU A 185 -9.06 -12.24 -8.16
CA LEU A 185 -9.52 -12.55 -6.80
C LEU A 185 -8.60 -11.85 -5.80
N VAL A 186 -9.20 -11.06 -4.91
CA VAL A 186 -8.46 -10.26 -3.92
C VAL A 186 -9.12 -10.36 -2.55
N HIS A 187 -8.34 -10.13 -1.48
CA HIS A 187 -8.88 -9.83 -0.17
C HIS A 187 -9.31 -8.35 -0.17
N PRO A 188 -10.60 -8.05 0.04
CA PRO A 188 -11.08 -6.68 0.10
C PRO A 188 -10.55 -5.97 1.35
N ARG A 189 -10.78 -4.66 1.44
CA ARG A 189 -10.47 -3.92 2.66
C ARG A 189 -11.30 -4.44 3.82
N PRO A 190 -10.71 -4.64 5.03
CA PRO A 190 -11.50 -5.05 6.19
C PRO A 190 -12.51 -3.95 6.55
N ARG A 191 -13.75 -4.34 6.80
CA ARG A 191 -14.81 -3.42 7.20
C ARG A 191 -14.67 -3.12 8.70
N LEU A 192 -14.56 -1.84 9.03
CA LEU A 192 -14.44 -1.33 10.38
C LEU A 192 -15.73 -0.60 10.76
N SER A 193 -16.41 -1.03 11.82
CA SER A 193 -17.51 -0.28 12.43
C SER A 193 -17.02 0.52 13.62
N VAL A 194 -17.38 1.83 13.66
CA VAL A 194 -16.99 2.76 14.72
C VAL A 194 -18.23 3.28 15.43
N MET A 195 -18.32 3.04 16.73
CA MET A 195 -19.39 3.45 17.63
C MET A 195 -18.85 4.27 18.78
N CYS A 196 -19.68 5.14 19.35
CA CYS A 196 -19.42 5.90 20.57
C CYS A 196 -20.54 5.74 21.56
N VAL A 197 -20.22 5.64 22.85
CA VAL A 197 -21.17 5.60 23.95
C VAL A 197 -20.87 6.72 24.95
N GLY A 198 -21.92 7.42 25.40
CA GLY A 198 -21.86 8.50 26.37
C GLY A 198 -23.17 9.30 26.35
N GLY A 199 -23.77 9.48 27.49
CA GLY A 199 -25.01 10.26 27.60
C GLY A 199 -24.81 11.76 27.37
N GLU A 200 -23.56 12.23 27.48
CA GLU A 200 -23.13 13.58 27.21
C GLU A 200 -22.92 13.91 25.72
N LEU A 201 -22.88 12.88 24.87
CA LEU A 201 -22.50 13.04 23.46
C LEU A 201 -23.68 13.55 22.63
N VAL A 202 -23.40 14.49 21.74
CA VAL A 202 -24.30 14.92 20.67
C VAL A 202 -23.59 14.89 19.31
N ASP A 203 -24.35 14.59 18.26
CA ASP A 203 -23.82 14.65 16.90
C ASP A 203 -23.53 16.10 16.48
N ILE A 204 -22.56 16.30 15.61
CA ILE A 204 -22.16 17.65 15.14
C ILE A 204 -23.27 18.43 14.43
N SER A 205 -24.34 17.77 14.01
CA SER A 205 -25.53 18.40 13.44
C SER A 205 -26.42 19.10 14.48
N ARG A 206 -26.16 18.91 15.78
CA ARG A 206 -26.91 19.48 16.87
C ARG A 206 -26.04 20.41 17.70
N THR A 207 -26.62 21.46 18.26
CA THR A 207 -25.92 22.32 19.23
C THR A 207 -25.92 21.66 20.61
N PRO A 208 -24.76 21.48 21.28
CA PRO A 208 -24.69 20.92 22.63
C PRO A 208 -25.42 21.82 23.65
N GLY A 209 -26.19 21.17 24.51
CA GLY A 209 -26.76 21.83 25.71
C GLY A 209 -25.77 21.82 26.89
N ASN A 210 -26.20 22.27 28.06
CA ASN A 210 -25.37 22.22 29.26
C ASN A 210 -24.97 20.76 29.58
N GLY A 211 -23.68 20.54 29.81
CA GLY A 211 -23.12 19.22 30.11
C GLY A 211 -22.99 18.28 28.89
N GLN A 212 -23.31 18.74 27.70
CA GLN A 212 -23.15 17.98 26.48
C GLN A 212 -21.89 18.41 25.70
N VAL A 213 -21.32 17.47 24.97
CA VAL A 213 -20.14 17.69 24.12
C VAL A 213 -20.36 17.01 22.76
N TYR A 214 -19.70 17.48 21.71
CA TYR A 214 -19.75 16.85 20.42
C TYR A 214 -19.08 15.48 20.43
N ASP A 215 -19.62 14.54 19.66
CA ASP A 215 -18.97 13.26 19.35
C ASP A 215 -17.74 13.49 18.45
N VAL A 216 -16.59 13.59 19.07
CA VAL A 216 -15.29 13.71 18.39
C VAL A 216 -14.77 12.34 17.96
N ASN A 217 -14.99 11.33 18.81
CA ASN A 217 -14.35 10.02 18.65
C ASN A 217 -14.81 9.29 17.38
N SER A 218 -16.13 9.24 17.11
CA SER A 218 -16.57 8.50 15.92
C SER A 218 -16.02 9.09 14.61
N TYR A 219 -15.88 10.41 14.54
CA TYR A 219 -15.30 11.07 13.37
C TYR A 219 -13.80 10.83 13.25
N ALA A 220 -13.06 11.04 14.33
CA ALA A 220 -11.61 10.90 14.35
C ALA A 220 -11.16 9.45 14.12
N LEU A 221 -11.81 8.49 14.79
CA LEU A 221 -11.51 7.06 14.63
C LEU A 221 -11.92 6.53 13.25
N ALA A 222 -13.01 7.05 12.66
CA ALA A 222 -13.38 6.71 11.30
C ALA A 222 -12.34 7.22 10.29
N ALA A 223 -11.81 8.43 10.47
CA ALA A 223 -10.73 8.96 9.65
C ALA A 223 -9.45 8.13 9.80
N ALA A 224 -9.06 7.79 11.03
CA ALA A 224 -7.90 6.93 11.31
C ALA A 224 -8.05 5.52 10.73
N GLY A 225 -9.28 4.97 10.74
CA GLY A 225 -9.59 3.67 10.11
C GLY A 225 -9.38 3.69 8.60
N ARG A 226 -9.83 4.76 7.92
CA ARG A 226 -9.57 4.94 6.47
C ARG A 226 -8.08 5.09 6.17
N ASP A 227 -7.35 5.85 6.99
CA ASP A 227 -5.88 5.97 6.86
C ASP A 227 -5.18 4.63 7.08
N ALA A 228 -5.69 3.78 7.98
CA ALA A 228 -5.19 2.43 8.18
C ALA A 228 -5.47 1.50 6.97
N GLY A 229 -6.44 1.86 6.13
CA GLY A 229 -6.83 1.14 4.91
C GLY A 229 -8.12 0.32 5.04
N ALA A 230 -8.92 0.52 6.09
CA ALA A 230 -10.22 -0.11 6.25
C ALA A 230 -11.31 0.56 5.40
N ASP A 231 -12.35 -0.23 5.09
CA ASP A 231 -13.65 0.29 4.68
C ASP A 231 -14.46 0.60 5.95
N VAL A 232 -14.78 1.88 6.18
CA VAL A 232 -15.24 2.34 7.48
C VAL A 232 -16.71 2.73 7.46
N ASN A 233 -17.49 2.03 8.28
CA ASN A 233 -18.85 2.39 8.65
C ASN A 233 -18.85 3.17 9.99
N ARG A 234 -19.09 4.48 9.94
CA ARG A 234 -19.30 5.29 11.15
C ARG A 234 -20.76 5.16 11.59
N VAL A 235 -21.00 4.36 12.63
CA VAL A 235 -22.32 4.23 13.25
C VAL A 235 -22.65 5.47 14.08
N GLY A 236 -21.63 6.05 14.75
CA GLY A 236 -21.75 7.24 15.61
C GLY A 236 -22.19 6.90 17.02
N ILE A 237 -23.01 7.78 17.62
CA ILE A 237 -23.49 7.63 18.99
C ILE A 237 -24.53 6.51 19.06
N VAL A 238 -24.32 5.54 19.94
CA VAL A 238 -25.24 4.42 20.16
C VAL A 238 -25.87 4.52 21.56
N SER A 239 -27.05 3.95 21.68
CA SER A 239 -27.79 3.90 22.95
C SER A 239 -27.02 3.10 24.00
N THR A 240 -27.13 3.53 25.27
CA THR A 240 -26.67 2.76 26.43
C THR A 240 -27.74 1.81 26.98
N ASP A 241 -28.95 1.85 26.44
CA ASP A 241 -30.00 0.86 26.77
C ASP A 241 -29.52 -0.54 26.37
N PRO A 242 -29.51 -1.52 27.28
CA PRO A 242 -28.90 -2.83 27.03
C PRO A 242 -29.46 -3.57 25.82
N LYS A 243 -30.77 -3.47 25.58
CA LYS A 243 -31.44 -4.16 24.47
C LYS A 243 -31.03 -3.52 23.13
N GLN A 244 -31.13 -2.19 23.03
CA GLN A 244 -30.77 -1.46 21.82
C GLN A 244 -29.27 -1.54 21.51
N LEU A 245 -28.43 -1.52 22.56
CA LEU A 245 -26.98 -1.70 22.41
C LEU A 245 -26.66 -3.08 21.85
N ARG A 246 -27.27 -4.14 22.41
CA ARG A 246 -27.10 -5.51 21.94
C ARG A 246 -27.48 -5.63 20.46
N GLU A 247 -28.69 -5.21 20.07
CA GLU A 247 -29.16 -5.24 18.70
C GLU A 247 -28.23 -4.49 17.74
N THR A 248 -27.73 -3.33 18.18
CA THR A 248 -26.78 -2.54 17.38
C THR A 248 -25.44 -3.28 17.21
N VAL A 249 -24.87 -3.80 18.30
CA VAL A 249 -23.59 -4.52 18.25
C VAL A 249 -23.70 -5.78 17.41
N GLU A 250 -24.71 -6.63 17.62
CA GLU A 250 -24.96 -7.84 16.83
C GLU A 250 -25.09 -7.49 15.33
N GLY A 251 -25.80 -6.40 15.01
CA GLY A 251 -25.91 -5.91 13.63
C GLY A 251 -24.56 -5.52 13.03
N GLN A 252 -23.61 -4.99 13.82
CA GLN A 252 -22.28 -4.65 13.34
C GLN A 252 -21.36 -5.89 13.26
N LEU A 253 -21.44 -6.83 14.20
CA LEU A 253 -20.68 -8.09 14.16
C LEU A 253 -20.96 -8.90 12.87
N ASN A 254 -22.20 -8.82 12.34
CA ASN A 254 -22.56 -9.47 11.08
C ASN A 254 -22.05 -8.74 9.81
N ARG A 255 -21.55 -7.51 9.93
CA ARG A 255 -21.21 -6.65 8.78
C ARG A 255 -19.75 -6.19 8.75
N ALA A 256 -19.02 -6.30 9.86
CA ALA A 256 -17.67 -5.80 10.00
C ALA A 256 -16.70 -6.92 10.40
N GLU A 257 -15.46 -6.79 9.97
CA GLU A 257 -14.34 -7.63 10.42
C GLU A 257 -13.66 -7.05 11.67
N VAL A 258 -13.93 -5.78 12.00
CA VAL A 258 -13.39 -5.11 13.21
C VAL A 258 -14.44 -4.15 13.75
N VAL A 259 -14.66 -4.13 15.05
CA VAL A 259 -15.56 -3.19 15.73
C VAL A 259 -14.80 -2.39 16.78
N VAL A 260 -15.03 -1.08 16.80
CA VAL A 260 -14.46 -0.14 17.79
C VAL A 260 -15.59 0.60 18.50
N ILE A 261 -15.56 0.59 19.84
CA ILE A 261 -16.51 1.30 20.69
C ILE A 261 -15.73 2.25 21.61
N ALA A 262 -15.82 3.55 21.36
CA ALA A 262 -15.20 4.57 22.20
C ALA A 262 -16.15 4.99 23.35
N GLY A 263 -15.58 5.32 24.51
CA GLY A 263 -16.34 5.67 25.74
C GLY A 263 -16.74 4.45 26.59
N ALA A 264 -16.34 3.25 26.20
CA ALA A 264 -16.75 1.99 26.84
C ALA A 264 -15.80 1.50 27.96
N VAL A 265 -14.78 2.26 28.33
CA VAL A 265 -13.80 1.89 29.37
C VAL A 265 -13.70 3.00 30.43
N GLY A 266 -14.59 2.98 31.40
CA GLY A 266 -14.66 3.97 32.50
C GLY A 266 -15.98 4.75 32.48
N GLY A 267 -16.39 5.19 33.67
CA GLY A 267 -17.69 5.87 33.88
C GLY A 267 -18.87 4.88 33.97
N ALA A 268 -20.05 5.42 34.24
CA ALA A 268 -21.27 4.64 34.51
C ALA A 268 -21.75 3.86 33.27
N ALA A 269 -21.60 4.43 32.07
CA ALA A 269 -22.00 3.76 30.83
C ALA A 269 -21.16 2.52 30.51
N ALA A 270 -19.90 2.49 30.94
CA ALA A 270 -18.96 1.40 30.61
C ALA A 270 -19.34 0.06 31.24
N GLU A 271 -19.95 0.04 32.40
CA GLU A 271 -20.36 -1.20 33.07
C GLU A 271 -21.50 -1.88 32.31
N GLY A 272 -22.54 -1.10 31.94
CA GLY A 272 -23.63 -1.59 31.13
C GLY A 272 -23.18 -2.13 29.75
N VAL A 273 -22.26 -1.41 29.10
CA VAL A 273 -21.68 -1.87 27.83
C VAL A 273 -20.94 -3.21 28.01
N ARG A 274 -20.08 -3.32 29.02
CA ARG A 274 -19.33 -4.57 29.29
C ARG A 274 -20.26 -5.74 29.58
N THR A 275 -21.32 -5.55 30.35
CA THR A 275 -22.30 -6.59 30.63
C THR A 275 -22.93 -7.13 29.34
N VAL A 276 -23.40 -6.24 28.47
CA VAL A 276 -23.97 -6.64 27.16
C VAL A 276 -22.95 -7.38 26.30
N LEU A 277 -21.70 -6.89 26.21
CA LEU A 277 -20.69 -7.49 25.38
C LEU A 277 -20.20 -8.85 25.90
N SER A 278 -20.15 -9.05 27.23
CA SER A 278 -19.78 -10.33 27.83
C SER A 278 -20.76 -11.46 27.53
N GLU A 279 -22.00 -11.13 27.17
CA GLU A 279 -22.99 -12.10 26.73
C GLU A 279 -22.85 -12.49 25.25
N LEU A 280 -22.09 -11.69 24.46
CA LEU A 280 -21.83 -11.90 23.04
C LEU A 280 -20.53 -12.64 22.77
N GLY A 281 -19.65 -12.78 23.77
CA GLY A 281 -18.38 -13.49 23.65
C GLY A 281 -17.35 -13.08 24.70
N ASP A 282 -16.10 -13.44 24.45
CA ASP A 282 -14.99 -13.21 25.38
C ASP A 282 -14.46 -11.75 25.27
N MET A 283 -14.88 -10.90 26.21
CA MET A 283 -14.47 -9.51 26.31
C MET A 283 -13.68 -9.26 27.59
N GLU A 284 -12.42 -8.87 27.45
CA GLU A 284 -11.55 -8.50 28.57
C GLU A 284 -11.29 -7.00 28.59
N VAL A 285 -11.51 -6.35 29.73
CA VAL A 285 -11.02 -5.00 30.01
C VAL A 285 -9.80 -5.09 30.92
N SER A 286 -8.68 -4.58 30.47
CA SER A 286 -7.39 -4.72 31.16
C SER A 286 -6.61 -3.40 31.19
N ARG A 287 -5.62 -3.35 32.11
CA ARG A 287 -4.65 -2.27 32.17
C ARG A 287 -3.39 -2.65 31.42
N ILE A 288 -3.08 -1.88 30.39
CA ILE A 288 -1.86 -2.02 29.59
C ILE A 288 -0.83 -1.01 30.07
N ALA A 289 0.44 -1.41 30.03
CA ALA A 289 1.57 -0.59 30.45
C ALA A 289 1.90 0.50 29.42
N MET A 290 0.92 1.36 29.11
CA MET A 290 1.07 2.48 28.18
C MET A 290 0.47 3.78 28.72
N HIS A 291 0.92 4.90 28.21
CA HIS A 291 0.40 6.23 28.49
C HIS A 291 0.39 7.10 27.23
N PRO A 292 -0.75 7.75 26.86
CA PRO A 292 -2.10 7.62 27.43
C PRO A 292 -2.78 6.30 27.03
N GLY A 293 -4.00 6.03 27.52
CA GLY A 293 -4.83 4.90 27.07
C GLY A 293 -4.58 3.57 27.80
N SER A 294 -4.08 3.63 29.04
CA SER A 294 -3.78 2.44 29.85
C SER A 294 -4.97 1.48 30.03
N VAL A 295 -6.19 1.98 30.21
CA VAL A 295 -7.39 1.13 30.34
C VAL A 295 -8.03 0.99 28.97
N GLN A 296 -8.17 -0.24 28.50
CA GLN A 296 -8.76 -0.57 27.22
C GLN A 296 -9.37 -1.98 27.26
N GLY A 297 -10.31 -2.26 26.34
CA GLY A 297 -10.89 -3.57 26.17
C GLY A 297 -10.55 -4.18 24.84
N PHE A 298 -10.41 -5.50 24.84
CA PHE A 298 -10.24 -6.28 23.62
C PHE A 298 -10.87 -7.65 23.81
N GLY A 299 -11.58 -8.10 22.77
CA GLY A 299 -12.21 -9.42 22.75
C GLY A 299 -12.58 -9.85 21.35
N GLN A 300 -13.06 -11.08 21.23
CA GLN A 300 -13.61 -11.64 20.00
C GLN A 300 -15.08 -12.02 20.28
N LEU A 301 -16.00 -11.39 19.54
CA LEU A 301 -17.43 -11.50 19.78
C LEU A 301 -18.15 -12.09 18.57
N GLY A 302 -19.31 -12.68 18.86
CA GLY A 302 -20.16 -13.33 17.86
C GLY A 302 -19.60 -14.66 17.35
N PRO A 303 -20.36 -15.37 16.51
CA PRO A 303 -19.99 -16.71 16.02
C PRO A 303 -18.74 -16.72 15.14
N ASP A 304 -18.45 -15.61 14.47
CA ASP A 304 -17.27 -15.47 13.61
C ASP A 304 -16.04 -14.95 14.37
N GLY A 305 -16.12 -14.70 15.69
CA GLY A 305 -15.02 -14.23 16.51
C GLY A 305 -14.49 -12.85 16.11
N VAL A 306 -15.40 -11.91 15.81
CA VAL A 306 -15.03 -10.56 15.33
C VAL A 306 -14.25 -9.82 16.40
N PRO A 307 -13.04 -9.28 16.08
CA PRO A 307 -12.27 -8.43 17.00
C PRO A 307 -13.04 -7.17 17.39
N VAL A 308 -13.23 -6.96 18.68
CA VAL A 308 -13.90 -5.79 19.26
C VAL A 308 -12.96 -5.07 20.20
N PHE A 309 -12.84 -3.76 20.04
CA PHE A 309 -12.02 -2.89 20.87
C PHE A 309 -12.90 -1.92 21.67
N LEU A 310 -12.63 -1.81 22.96
CA LEU A 310 -13.20 -0.76 23.81
C LEU A 310 -12.13 0.29 24.06
N LEU A 311 -12.38 1.51 23.64
CA LEU A 311 -11.45 2.62 23.74
C LEU A 311 -11.92 3.64 24.78
N PRO A 312 -10.98 4.43 25.36
CA PRO A 312 -11.29 5.50 26.28
C PRO A 312 -12.23 6.56 25.68
N ALA A 313 -13.00 7.26 26.52
CA ALA A 313 -13.81 8.40 26.11
C ALA A 313 -12.97 9.61 25.66
N ASN A 314 -11.79 9.81 26.28
CA ASN A 314 -10.89 10.89 25.91
C ASN A 314 -10.35 10.71 24.48
N PRO A 315 -10.56 11.68 23.56
CA PRO A 315 -10.19 11.53 22.15
C PRO A 315 -8.70 11.30 21.88
N VAL A 316 -7.84 11.95 22.65
CA VAL A 316 -6.39 11.77 22.51
C VAL A 316 -6.00 10.35 22.89
N SER A 317 -6.51 9.84 24.00
CA SER A 317 -6.25 8.47 24.43
C SER A 317 -6.84 7.45 23.44
N ALA A 318 -8.05 7.70 22.94
CA ALA A 318 -8.71 6.83 21.96
C ALA A 318 -7.91 6.73 20.67
N LEU A 319 -7.43 7.86 20.13
CA LEU A 319 -6.60 7.88 18.91
C LEU A 319 -5.24 7.23 19.11
N VAL A 320 -4.57 7.44 20.25
CA VAL A 320 -3.30 6.77 20.54
C VAL A 320 -3.50 5.26 20.67
N VAL A 321 -4.54 4.80 21.39
CA VAL A 321 -4.83 3.34 21.46
C VAL A 321 -5.19 2.80 20.09
N PHE A 322 -5.94 3.54 19.28
CA PHE A 322 -6.22 3.13 17.90
C PHE A 322 -4.93 2.94 17.09
N GLU A 323 -4.01 3.89 17.11
CA GLU A 323 -2.74 3.81 16.37
C GLU A 323 -1.87 2.63 16.83
N ILE A 324 -1.84 2.33 18.12
CA ILE A 324 -0.94 1.31 18.69
C ILE A 324 -1.56 -0.10 18.65
N MET A 325 -2.90 -0.21 18.73
CA MET A 325 -3.58 -1.52 18.84
C MET A 325 -4.48 -1.84 17.63
N VAL A 326 -5.35 -0.91 17.21
CA VAL A 326 -6.36 -1.20 16.17
C VAL A 326 -5.76 -1.14 14.76
N ARG A 327 -5.00 -0.09 14.49
CA ARG A 327 -4.34 0.09 13.18
C ARG A 327 -3.48 -1.10 12.78
N PRO A 328 -2.62 -1.68 13.64
CA PRO A 328 -1.83 -2.86 13.30
C PRO A 328 -2.69 -4.06 12.87
N LEU A 329 -3.80 -4.32 13.57
CA LEU A 329 -4.72 -5.40 13.20
C LEU A 329 -5.29 -5.18 11.79
N ILE A 330 -5.79 -3.98 11.49
CA ILE A 330 -6.30 -3.63 10.14
C ILE A 330 -5.20 -3.83 9.08
N ARG A 331 -3.97 -3.40 9.36
CA ARG A 331 -2.84 -3.55 8.45
C ARG A 331 -2.44 -5.00 8.21
N LEU A 332 -2.49 -5.85 9.25
CA LEU A 332 -2.26 -7.29 9.14
C LEU A 332 -3.34 -7.95 8.29
N SER A 333 -4.62 -7.60 8.52
CA SER A 333 -5.75 -8.10 7.72
C SER A 333 -5.64 -7.72 6.24
N LEU A 334 -4.93 -6.62 5.92
CA LEU A 334 -4.56 -6.22 4.56
C LEU A 334 -3.31 -6.92 4.02
N GLY A 335 -2.72 -7.86 4.75
CA GLY A 335 -1.50 -8.57 4.35
C GLY A 335 -0.22 -7.72 4.41
N LYS A 336 -0.22 -6.61 5.14
CA LYS A 336 0.99 -5.78 5.27
C LYS A 336 2.00 -6.42 6.21
N ARG A 337 3.23 -6.66 5.74
CA ARG A 337 4.32 -7.26 6.53
C ARG A 337 4.80 -6.35 7.67
N GLN A 338 4.68 -5.04 7.50
CA GLN A 338 5.01 -4.03 8.51
C GLN A 338 3.74 -3.29 8.92
N PRO A 339 3.00 -3.79 9.93
CA PRO A 339 1.73 -3.22 10.34
C PRO A 339 1.89 -1.93 11.15
N MET A 340 3.01 -1.79 11.88
CA MET A 340 3.30 -0.63 12.72
C MET A 340 3.67 0.60 11.91
N ARG A 341 3.59 1.77 12.52
CA ARG A 341 4.15 3.01 11.97
C ARG A 341 5.68 2.89 11.88
N ARG A 342 6.25 3.54 10.88
CA ARG A 342 7.71 3.65 10.78
C ARG A 342 8.25 4.41 12.00
N VAL A 343 9.27 3.84 12.63
CA VAL A 343 9.99 4.45 13.74
C VAL A 343 11.34 4.95 13.25
N VAL A 344 11.74 6.11 13.72
CA VAL A 344 13.07 6.70 13.53
C VAL A 344 13.61 7.19 14.86
N GLN A 345 14.92 7.33 14.96
CA GLN A 345 15.56 7.96 16.09
C GLN A 345 15.65 9.48 15.86
N ALA A 346 15.29 10.26 16.88
CA ALA A 346 15.34 11.71 16.83
C ALA A 346 15.95 12.28 18.12
N ARG A 347 16.62 13.40 18.01
CA ARG A 347 17.18 14.12 19.15
C ARG A 347 16.11 15.03 19.79
N ALA A 348 15.92 14.90 21.09
CA ALA A 348 14.96 15.70 21.84
C ALA A 348 15.42 17.17 21.96
N LEU A 349 14.60 18.12 21.51
CA LEU A 349 14.87 19.55 21.59
C LEU A 349 14.57 20.16 22.98
N SER A 350 13.72 19.50 23.74
CA SER A 350 13.34 19.92 25.10
C SER A 350 13.15 18.68 25.97
N PRO A 351 13.15 18.82 27.31
CA PRO A 351 12.88 17.69 28.20
C PRO A 351 11.49 17.11 27.95
N ILE A 352 11.39 15.77 27.92
CA ILE A 352 10.15 15.04 27.70
C ILE A 352 9.88 14.20 28.94
N THR A 353 8.75 14.45 29.61
CA THR A 353 8.38 13.72 30.83
C THR A 353 7.29 12.69 30.52
N SER A 354 7.43 11.49 31.08
CA SER A 354 6.48 10.38 30.93
C SER A 354 6.12 9.78 32.29
N VAL A 355 5.29 8.75 32.30
CA VAL A 355 4.84 8.06 33.50
C VAL A 355 5.65 6.80 33.71
N ALA A 356 6.36 6.70 34.81
CA ALA A 356 7.15 5.51 35.15
C ALA A 356 6.32 4.21 35.10
N GLY A 357 6.96 3.12 34.66
CA GLY A 357 6.35 1.80 34.53
C GLY A 357 5.35 1.68 33.36
N ARG A 358 5.33 2.66 32.44
CA ARG A 358 4.48 2.66 31.23
C ARG A 358 5.21 3.22 30.04
N THR A 359 5.10 2.57 28.91
CA THR A 359 5.59 3.12 27.64
C THR A 359 4.77 4.37 27.29
N GLY A 360 5.46 5.50 27.17
CA GLY A 360 4.84 6.76 26.76
C GLY A 360 4.69 6.85 25.25
N PHE A 361 3.49 7.20 24.77
CA PHE A 361 3.22 7.55 23.37
C PHE A 361 2.78 9.00 23.32
N LEU A 362 3.74 9.90 23.30
CA LEU A 362 3.51 11.32 23.48
C LEU A 362 3.48 12.03 22.12
N ARG A 363 2.57 12.98 21.98
CA ARG A 363 2.47 13.79 20.76
C ARG A 363 3.73 14.60 20.55
N GLY A 364 4.22 14.64 19.33
CA GLY A 364 5.43 15.38 18.98
C GLY A 364 5.37 15.99 17.59
N GLN A 365 6.23 16.95 17.41
CA GLN A 365 6.56 17.53 16.12
C GLN A 365 7.98 17.08 15.76
N LEU A 366 8.06 16.25 14.74
CA LEU A 366 9.31 15.76 14.16
C LEU A 366 9.73 16.71 13.03
N MET A 367 10.97 17.10 13.04
CA MET A 367 11.62 17.95 12.05
C MET A 367 12.87 17.26 11.56
N ARG A 368 13.36 17.64 10.39
CA ARG A 368 14.66 17.22 9.89
C ARG A 368 15.55 18.45 9.81
N ASP A 369 16.69 18.40 10.45
CA ASP A 369 17.73 19.40 10.33
C ASP A 369 18.28 19.38 8.91
N GLN A 370 18.33 20.55 8.26
CA GLN A 370 18.75 20.64 6.85
C GLN A 370 20.27 20.53 6.68
N ASP A 371 21.03 20.93 7.70
CA ASP A 371 22.49 20.95 7.64
C ASP A 371 23.08 19.59 8.00
N THR A 372 22.58 18.94 9.06
CA THR A 372 23.09 17.67 9.56
C THR A 372 22.31 16.45 9.01
N GLY A 373 21.10 16.67 8.53
CA GLY A 373 20.18 15.59 8.11
C GLY A 373 19.59 14.81 9.27
N GLU A 374 19.92 15.15 10.53
CA GLU A 374 19.38 14.49 11.73
C GLU A 374 17.88 14.78 11.92
N TYR A 375 17.18 13.84 12.56
CA TYR A 375 15.83 14.08 13.03
C TYR A 375 15.85 14.75 14.41
N LEU A 376 15.06 15.79 14.56
CA LEU A 376 14.84 16.55 15.79
C LEU A 376 13.38 16.41 16.19
N VAL A 377 13.09 16.25 17.48
CA VAL A 377 11.73 16.15 17.98
C VAL A 377 11.47 17.07 19.15
N GLN A 378 10.31 17.73 19.10
CA GLN A 378 9.75 18.49 20.20
C GLN A 378 8.46 17.83 20.65
N ALA A 379 8.36 17.47 21.93
CA ALA A 379 7.11 16.99 22.48
C ALA A 379 6.10 18.15 22.57
N LEU A 380 4.87 17.88 22.14
CA LEU A 380 3.76 18.82 22.17
C LEU A 380 2.89 18.54 23.41
N GLY A 381 2.78 19.51 24.30
CA GLY A 381 2.02 19.41 25.55
C GLY A 381 2.88 19.74 26.74
N GLY A 382 2.33 20.47 27.74
CA GLY A 382 3.04 20.91 28.93
C GLY A 382 3.35 19.78 29.93
N ALA A 383 3.56 20.17 31.20
CA ALA A 383 3.92 19.27 32.31
C ALA A 383 2.99 18.04 32.43
N PRO A 384 3.47 16.93 33.05
CA PRO A 384 2.71 15.70 33.22
C PRO A 384 1.34 15.93 33.83
N GLY A 385 0.29 15.42 33.18
CA GLY A 385 -1.10 15.49 33.66
C GLY A 385 -1.95 16.64 33.07
N ALA A 386 -1.36 17.75 32.64
CA ALA A 386 -2.13 18.90 32.10
C ALA A 386 -2.53 18.74 30.64
N SER A 387 -1.83 17.92 29.85
CA SER A 387 -1.89 17.94 28.40
C SER A 387 -2.58 16.73 27.74
N SER A 388 -2.98 15.71 28.50
CA SER A 388 -3.58 14.49 27.94
C SER A 388 -4.96 14.70 27.29
N HIS A 389 -5.54 15.90 27.40
CA HIS A 389 -6.87 16.22 26.88
C HIS A 389 -6.85 17.17 25.67
N LEU A 390 -5.69 17.68 25.29
CA LEU A 390 -5.58 18.70 24.24
C LEU A 390 -5.65 18.11 22.84
N LEU A 391 -6.83 18.04 22.26
CA LEU A 391 -7.06 17.53 20.91
C LEU A 391 -6.40 18.44 19.85
N ALA A 392 -6.42 19.76 20.03
CA ALA A 392 -5.75 20.71 19.15
C ALA A 392 -4.26 20.38 19.00
N THR A 393 -3.57 20.09 20.11
CA THR A 393 -2.16 19.69 20.11
C THR A 393 -1.92 18.36 19.38
N LEU A 394 -2.88 17.43 19.40
CA LEU A 394 -2.78 16.20 18.63
C LEU A 394 -2.96 16.48 17.13
N ALA A 395 -3.79 17.44 16.75
CA ALA A 395 -3.97 17.84 15.35
C ALA A 395 -2.71 18.49 14.75
N GLU A 396 -1.89 19.14 15.58
CA GLU A 396 -0.58 19.71 15.18
C GLU A 396 0.54 18.66 15.14
N ALA A 397 0.37 17.52 15.85
CA ALA A 397 1.38 16.49 15.94
C ALA A 397 1.54 15.75 14.58
N ASN A 398 2.77 15.49 14.18
CA ASN A 398 3.10 14.64 13.04
C ASN A 398 3.74 13.32 13.46
N CYS A 399 3.96 13.11 14.76
CA CYS A 399 4.58 11.91 15.30
C CYS A 399 4.10 11.62 16.73
N LEU A 400 4.38 10.37 17.17
CA LEU A 400 4.35 9.97 18.57
C LEU A 400 5.78 9.71 19.03
N VAL A 401 6.21 10.40 20.09
CA VAL A 401 7.45 10.12 20.79
C VAL A 401 7.24 8.89 21.65
N VAL A 402 8.08 7.88 21.50
CA VAL A 402 8.01 6.62 22.24
C VAL A 402 8.99 6.68 23.41
N VAL A 403 8.48 6.88 24.62
CA VAL A 403 9.32 6.92 25.82
C VAL A 403 9.27 5.56 26.49
N PRO A 404 10.43 4.90 26.69
CA PRO A 404 10.49 3.59 27.33
C PRO A 404 9.88 3.60 28.76
N SER A 405 9.36 2.45 29.19
CA SER A 405 8.67 2.31 30.50
C SER A 405 9.58 2.59 31.70
N GLU A 406 10.89 2.40 31.52
CA GLU A 406 11.93 2.62 32.54
C GLU A 406 12.30 4.10 32.70
N ALA A 407 11.97 4.93 31.69
CA ALA A 407 12.32 6.35 31.67
C ALA A 407 11.17 7.23 32.16
N GLU A 408 11.39 8.00 33.20
CA GLU A 408 10.47 9.04 33.63
C GLU A 408 10.67 10.36 32.88
N GLN A 409 11.89 10.57 32.36
CA GLN A 409 12.25 11.78 31.63
C GLN A 409 13.31 11.49 30.58
N ILE A 410 13.14 12.07 29.38
CA ILE A 410 14.17 12.21 28.36
C ILE A 410 14.72 13.62 28.45
N ARG A 411 16.05 13.78 28.52
CA ARG A 411 16.70 15.09 28.61
C ARG A 411 16.86 15.73 27.24
N THR A 412 16.97 17.03 27.20
CA THR A 412 17.37 17.75 25.97
C THR A 412 18.64 17.17 25.39
N GLY A 413 18.66 16.89 24.10
CA GLY A 413 19.80 16.32 23.37
C GLY A 413 19.86 14.78 23.38
N GLU A 414 19.10 14.09 24.23
CA GLU A 414 19.02 12.63 24.21
C GLU A 414 18.27 12.11 22.96
N ILE A 415 18.62 10.91 22.52
CA ILE A 415 18.01 10.24 21.39
C ILE A 415 16.78 9.45 21.88
N VAL A 416 15.69 9.57 21.17
CA VAL A 416 14.42 8.90 21.47
C VAL A 416 13.79 8.34 20.20
N ASP A 417 13.07 7.24 20.32
CA ASP A 417 12.31 6.65 19.23
C ASP A 417 11.05 7.45 18.93
N VAL A 418 10.76 7.64 17.65
CA VAL A 418 9.64 8.46 17.18
C VAL A 418 8.89 7.72 16.08
N ALA A 419 7.60 7.47 16.29
CA ALA A 419 6.70 6.88 15.31
C ALA A 419 6.00 7.96 14.49
N PHE A 420 6.05 7.88 13.17
CA PHE A 420 5.36 8.81 12.27
C PHE A 420 3.84 8.64 12.34
N LEU A 421 3.09 9.73 12.54
CA LEU A 421 1.63 9.75 12.40
C LEU A 421 1.19 10.10 10.97
N ALA A 422 1.82 11.10 10.38
CA ALA A 422 1.59 11.50 9.00
C ALA A 422 2.93 11.58 8.26
N GLN A 423 3.06 10.87 7.15
CA GLN A 423 4.08 11.20 6.15
C GLN A 423 3.47 12.25 5.24
N ARG A 424 3.72 13.53 5.54
CA ARG A 424 3.57 14.57 4.53
C ARG A 424 4.81 14.44 3.64
N GLY A 425 4.57 13.99 2.38
CA GLY A 425 5.57 13.94 1.34
C GLY A 425 6.15 15.31 1.02
#